data_b35c7eea858d03314d4a9504c8baeaad
#
_entry.id   b35c7eea858d03314d4a9504c8baeaad
#
_cell.length_a   1.000
_cell.length_b   1.000
_cell.length_c   1.000
_cell.angle_alpha   90.00
_cell.angle_beta   90.00
_cell.angle_gamma   90.00
#
_symmetry.space_group_name_H-M   'P 1'
#
loop_
_entity.id
_entity.type
_entity.pdbx_description
1 polymer ?
#
loop_
_entity_poly.entity_id
_entity_poly.type
_entity_poly.pdbx_seq_one_letter_code
_entity_poly.pdbx_strand_id
1 'polypeptide(L)'
;MFLKRIYNFFSSFSIRLRLSLIFVLIFGATTIFFNMFLFKAMIDTLQQDFDDALFNYSVDVSEGIEIGVKGDLSFPPLRLDHGKILPFPLGTALIQVRHSSGAVLARVGNFGEFNPPYKKDFERIWAGEEATYRTIEHIRNIPSAEADSYRLISFPLDNAAKPQLLLQIAVPMTLMETQISQRLTLLQVGIPFVLLIATLGGLFLSARALNPLKNMINTAKEIKASELSQRVPIPNANDEIKTLALTLNEMLDRIQQAFQSQERFVADASHQLLTPLTIMRGELELLQKTEKKDIDQFIKSGLQEVDNLSSIVQEMLLLARVDAGIGALNMQEIALDELIFEVLPRCEKLASSKNIKIKLNINNETSEDRKMVRGDNDLLQNLVTNVIENAIKYSPNGEVVTVTLVWKEDVTELIVDDNGPGIPEELLPFIFERFSRGSNMETRVKGFGLGLAIAQKIAILHEAKLTAQNHSGHGARFSFEIKNI
;
A
#
# COMPACT_ATOMS: atom_id res chain seq x y z
N MET A 1 6.27 -28.87 1.84
CA MET A 1 7.45 -28.60 2.71
C MET A 1 8.53 -27.78 1.99
N PHE A 2 8.84 -28.07 0.73
CA PHE A 2 9.86 -27.38 -0.07
C PHE A 2 9.58 -25.88 -0.34
N LEU A 3 8.36 -25.52 -0.73
CA LEU A 3 7.93 -24.14 -0.96
C LEU A 3 8.02 -23.26 0.31
N LYS A 4 7.74 -23.82 1.49
CA LYS A 4 7.83 -23.11 2.78
C LYS A 4 9.29 -22.83 3.18
N ARG A 5 10.24 -23.73 2.82
CA ARG A 5 11.68 -23.52 3.00
C ARG A 5 12.22 -22.43 2.08
N ILE A 6 11.80 -22.42 0.82
CA ILE A 6 12.17 -21.38 -0.16
C ILE A 6 11.62 -20.01 0.30
N TYR A 7 10.35 -19.95 0.71
CA TYR A 7 9.75 -18.72 1.24
C TYR A 7 10.51 -18.19 2.46
N ASN A 8 10.84 -19.05 3.44
CA ASN A 8 11.60 -18.64 4.62
C ASN A 8 13.04 -18.18 4.28
N PHE A 9 13.68 -18.80 3.30
CA PHE A 9 15.00 -18.38 2.81
C PHE A 9 14.92 -17.00 2.16
N PHE A 10 13.93 -16.78 1.28
CA PHE A 10 13.71 -15.46 0.67
C PHE A 10 13.28 -14.41 1.69
N SER A 11 12.57 -14.78 2.75
CA SER A 11 12.11 -13.83 3.78
C SER A 11 13.25 -13.23 4.62
N SER A 12 14.42 -13.87 4.66
CA SER A 12 15.60 -13.36 5.38
C SER A 12 16.34 -12.24 4.64
N PHE A 13 16.09 -12.05 3.34
CA PHE A 13 16.76 -11.02 2.56
C PHE A 13 16.04 -9.66 2.62
N SER A 14 16.80 -8.58 2.43
CA SER A 14 16.22 -7.24 2.28
C SER A 14 15.26 -7.17 1.08
N ILE A 15 14.26 -6.29 1.15
CA ILE A 15 13.27 -6.09 0.07
C ILE A 15 13.97 -5.80 -1.27
N ARG A 16 15.07 -5.04 -1.25
CA ARG A 16 15.89 -4.76 -2.45
C ARG A 16 16.39 -6.03 -3.11
N LEU A 17 17.00 -6.91 -2.30
CA LEU A 17 17.58 -8.15 -2.82
C LEU A 17 16.49 -9.10 -3.32
N ARG A 18 15.35 -9.17 -2.64
CA ARG A 18 14.20 -9.98 -3.10
C ARG A 18 13.68 -9.52 -4.45
N LEU A 19 13.43 -8.22 -4.62
CA LEU A 19 12.95 -7.66 -5.88
C LEU A 19 13.96 -7.90 -7.02
N SER A 20 15.25 -7.68 -6.77
CA SER A 20 16.29 -7.93 -7.76
C SER A 20 16.40 -9.41 -8.13
N LEU A 21 16.32 -10.33 -7.17
CA LEU A 21 16.33 -11.76 -7.42
C LEU A 21 15.11 -12.22 -8.23
N ILE A 22 13.91 -11.75 -7.87
CA ILE A 22 12.69 -12.07 -8.61
C ILE A 22 12.79 -11.55 -10.05
N PHE A 23 13.27 -10.32 -10.23
CA PHE A 23 13.46 -9.73 -11.55
C PHE A 23 14.44 -10.56 -12.40
N VAL A 24 15.62 -10.89 -11.84
CA VAL A 24 16.64 -11.70 -12.55
C VAL A 24 16.10 -13.07 -12.88
N LEU A 25 15.33 -13.70 -11.99
CA LEU A 25 14.77 -15.04 -12.20
C LEU A 25 13.72 -15.02 -13.32
N ILE A 26 12.78 -14.07 -13.29
CA ILE A 26 11.74 -13.93 -14.33
C ILE A 26 12.39 -13.57 -15.67
N PHE A 27 13.24 -12.55 -15.68
CA PHE A 27 13.92 -12.10 -16.90
C PHE A 27 14.82 -13.18 -17.46
N GLY A 28 15.58 -13.88 -16.60
CA GLY A 28 16.45 -14.99 -16.98
C GLY A 28 15.67 -16.15 -17.58
N ALA A 29 14.60 -16.59 -16.91
CA ALA A 29 13.75 -17.66 -17.41
C ALA A 29 13.12 -17.30 -18.77
N THR A 30 12.62 -16.08 -18.92
CA THR A 30 12.06 -15.58 -20.18
C THR A 30 13.10 -15.52 -21.28
N THR A 31 14.30 -15.03 -20.99
CA THR A 31 15.41 -14.93 -21.94
C THR A 31 15.86 -16.33 -22.41
N ILE A 32 16.02 -17.27 -21.48
CA ILE A 32 16.41 -18.65 -21.81
C ILE A 32 15.32 -19.31 -22.66
N PHE A 33 14.05 -19.21 -22.26
CA PHE A 33 12.93 -19.79 -23.00
C PHE A 33 12.85 -19.23 -24.43
N PHE A 34 12.93 -17.91 -24.56
CA PHE A 34 12.84 -17.23 -25.86
C PHE A 34 14.02 -17.63 -26.78
N ASN A 35 15.24 -17.65 -26.25
CA ASN A 35 16.39 -18.06 -27.01
C ASN A 35 16.34 -19.55 -27.43
N MET A 36 15.85 -20.43 -26.53
CA MET A 36 15.65 -21.85 -26.84
C MET A 36 14.58 -22.03 -27.95
N PHE A 37 13.49 -21.25 -27.90
CA PHE A 37 12.47 -21.25 -28.94
C PHE A 37 13.05 -20.79 -30.32
N LEU A 38 13.75 -19.65 -30.31
CA LEU A 38 14.39 -19.13 -31.55
C LEU A 38 15.43 -20.07 -32.10
N PHE A 39 16.23 -20.67 -31.22
CA PHE A 39 17.26 -21.62 -31.63
C PHE A 39 16.64 -22.86 -32.27
N LYS A 40 15.59 -23.40 -31.70
CA LYS A 40 14.84 -24.53 -32.28
C LYS A 40 14.24 -24.16 -33.65
N ALA A 41 13.56 -23.03 -33.74
CA ALA A 41 12.96 -22.55 -35.00
C ALA A 41 14.05 -22.39 -36.10
N MET A 42 15.20 -21.86 -35.71
CA MET A 42 16.34 -21.72 -36.63
C MET A 42 16.86 -23.07 -37.14
N ILE A 43 17.00 -24.06 -36.24
CA ILE A 43 17.45 -25.42 -36.65
C ILE A 43 16.43 -26.03 -37.62
N ASP A 44 15.12 -25.93 -37.28
CA ASP A 44 14.07 -26.48 -38.13
C ASP A 44 14.09 -25.83 -39.53
N THR A 45 14.27 -24.50 -39.61
CA THR A 45 14.39 -23.77 -40.87
C THR A 45 15.67 -24.17 -41.66
N LEU A 46 16.83 -24.21 -40.98
CA LEU A 46 18.08 -24.61 -41.61
C LEU A 46 18.01 -26.04 -42.17
N GLN A 47 17.35 -26.93 -41.43
CA GLN A 47 17.18 -28.32 -41.88
C GLN A 47 16.20 -28.39 -43.06
N GLN A 48 15.14 -27.61 -43.08
CA GLN A 48 14.22 -27.55 -44.20
C GLN A 48 14.90 -26.97 -45.44
N ASP A 49 15.61 -25.84 -45.33
CA ASP A 49 16.36 -25.24 -46.45
C ASP A 49 17.39 -26.21 -47.01
N PHE A 50 18.03 -26.98 -46.13
CA PHE A 50 19.00 -28.01 -46.52
C PHE A 50 18.35 -29.17 -47.28
N ASP A 51 17.21 -29.67 -46.77
CA ASP A 51 16.45 -30.74 -47.40
C ASP A 51 15.88 -30.32 -48.77
N ASP A 52 15.37 -29.10 -48.89
CA ASP A 52 14.88 -28.53 -50.17
C ASP A 52 16.01 -28.37 -51.19
N ALA A 53 17.18 -27.90 -50.76
CA ALA A 53 18.34 -27.78 -51.60
C ALA A 53 18.82 -29.17 -52.06
N LEU A 54 18.83 -30.17 -51.18
CA LEU A 54 19.20 -31.54 -51.49
C LEU A 54 18.19 -32.22 -52.40
N PHE A 55 16.91 -31.94 -52.25
CA PHE A 55 15.84 -32.41 -53.15
C PHE A 55 16.07 -31.87 -54.57
N ASN A 56 16.19 -30.55 -54.70
CA ASN A 56 16.44 -29.93 -56.02
C ASN A 56 17.73 -30.50 -56.70
N TYR A 57 18.78 -30.68 -55.89
CA TYR A 57 19.99 -31.30 -56.39
C TYR A 57 19.77 -32.75 -56.85
N SER A 58 18.95 -33.51 -56.14
CA SER A 58 18.65 -34.89 -56.52
C SER A 58 17.82 -34.97 -57.81
N VAL A 59 16.92 -34.01 -58.05
CA VAL A 59 16.18 -33.87 -59.33
C VAL A 59 17.15 -33.57 -60.46
N ASP A 60 18.01 -32.54 -60.28
CA ASP A 60 19.00 -32.16 -61.29
C ASP A 60 19.93 -33.35 -61.68
N VAL A 61 20.38 -34.13 -60.67
CA VAL A 61 21.20 -35.33 -60.88
C VAL A 61 20.40 -36.42 -61.57
N SER A 62 19.11 -36.63 -61.19
CA SER A 62 18.27 -37.67 -61.80
C SER A 62 18.00 -37.46 -63.29
N GLU A 63 17.79 -36.19 -63.69
CA GLU A 63 17.57 -35.80 -65.08
C GLU A 63 18.80 -35.99 -65.93
N GLY A 64 19.97 -35.92 -65.32
CA GLY A 64 21.25 -36.10 -66.05
C GLY A 64 21.74 -37.56 -66.14
N ILE A 65 21.10 -38.50 -65.45
CA ILE A 65 21.50 -39.91 -65.47
C ILE A 65 21.06 -40.56 -66.82
N GLU A 66 22.00 -40.98 -67.66
CA GLU A 66 21.71 -41.75 -68.91
C GLU A 66 21.80 -43.24 -68.60
N ILE A 67 20.72 -43.98 -68.93
CA ILE A 67 20.66 -45.41 -68.81
C ILE A 67 21.01 -46.00 -70.21
N GLY A 68 22.19 -46.52 -70.37
CA GLY A 68 22.62 -47.13 -71.67
C GLY A 68 21.83 -48.40 -71.97
N VAL A 69 21.84 -48.77 -73.26
CA VAL A 69 21.07 -49.93 -73.80
C VAL A 69 21.47 -51.30 -73.18
N LYS A 70 22.61 -51.36 -72.50
CA LYS A 70 23.07 -52.54 -71.74
C LYS A 70 22.88 -52.45 -70.28
N GLY A 71 22.16 -51.40 -69.80
CA GLY A 71 21.95 -51.16 -68.34
C GLY A 71 23.10 -50.45 -67.65
N ASP A 72 24.11 -50.02 -68.42
CA ASP A 72 25.18 -49.20 -67.87
C ASP A 72 24.73 -47.80 -67.61
N LEU A 73 24.92 -47.30 -66.32
CA LEU A 73 24.52 -45.97 -65.86
C LEU A 73 25.75 -45.04 -66.08
N SER A 74 25.51 -43.97 -66.84
CA SER A 74 26.46 -42.87 -67.03
C SER A 74 26.00 -41.66 -66.21
N PHE A 75 26.88 -41.12 -65.38
CA PHE A 75 26.62 -39.88 -64.67
C PHE A 75 27.19 -38.71 -65.47
N PRO A 76 26.42 -37.68 -65.78
CA PRO A 76 26.94 -36.50 -66.43
C PRO A 76 27.96 -35.83 -65.56
N PRO A 77 28.89 -35.04 -66.15
CA PRO A 77 29.73 -34.17 -65.38
C PRO A 77 28.77 -33.22 -64.60
N LEU A 78 28.79 -33.26 -63.24
CA LEU A 78 27.98 -32.50 -62.39
C LEU A 78 28.17 -30.98 -62.63
N ARG A 79 27.51 -30.46 -63.67
CA ARG A 79 27.44 -29.05 -64.00
C ARG A 79 26.16 -28.52 -63.28
N LEU A 80 26.35 -27.89 -62.14
CA LEU A 80 25.28 -27.02 -61.60
C LEU A 80 25.20 -25.80 -62.50
N ASP A 81 24.15 -25.74 -63.26
CA ASP A 81 23.77 -24.54 -63.96
C ASP A 81 23.13 -23.51 -62.92
N HIS A 82 23.59 -22.25 -63.01
CA HIS A 82 22.98 -21.08 -62.47
C HIS A 82 23.20 -20.70 -61.00
N GLY A 83 24.42 -20.60 -60.49
CA GLY A 83 24.73 -19.71 -59.39
C GLY A 83 24.00 -19.96 -58.06
N LYS A 84 23.33 -21.10 -57.89
CA LYS A 84 22.71 -21.53 -56.64
C LYS A 84 23.82 -21.89 -55.64
N ILE A 85 23.92 -21.14 -54.56
CA ILE A 85 24.78 -21.48 -53.44
C ILE A 85 24.12 -22.65 -52.69
N LEU A 86 24.70 -23.83 -52.80
CA LEU A 86 24.26 -25.00 -52.07
C LEU A 86 24.76 -24.97 -50.61
N PRO A 87 23.96 -25.43 -49.65
CA PRO A 87 24.37 -25.51 -48.25
C PRO A 87 25.34 -26.65 -47.97
N PHE A 88 25.85 -27.31 -48.98
CA PHE A 88 26.84 -28.40 -48.94
C PHE A 88 27.83 -28.34 -50.10
N PRO A 89 29.08 -28.81 -49.93
CA PRO A 89 30.08 -28.83 -50.99
C PRO A 89 29.81 -29.99 -51.97
N LEU A 90 29.74 -29.68 -53.26
CA LEU A 90 29.44 -30.66 -54.31
C LEU A 90 30.49 -31.75 -54.44
N GLY A 91 31.74 -31.43 -54.25
CA GLY A 91 32.86 -32.37 -54.42
C GLY A 91 32.90 -33.52 -53.41
N THR A 92 32.11 -33.42 -52.37
CA THR A 92 32.04 -34.42 -51.28
C THR A 92 30.76 -35.22 -51.29
N ALA A 93 29.84 -34.98 -52.24
CA ALA A 93 28.58 -35.71 -52.37
C ALA A 93 28.86 -37.17 -52.74
N LEU A 94 28.25 -38.09 -52.04
CA LEU A 94 28.28 -39.52 -52.31
C LEU A 94 26.99 -39.90 -53.05
N ILE A 95 27.10 -40.32 -54.30
CA ILE A 95 25.95 -40.63 -55.14
C ILE A 95 25.96 -42.09 -55.52
N GLN A 96 24.85 -42.81 -55.31
CA GLN A 96 24.69 -44.17 -55.80
C GLN A 96 23.29 -44.43 -56.34
N VAL A 97 23.23 -45.32 -57.30
CA VAL A 97 21.97 -45.89 -57.80
C VAL A 97 21.84 -47.33 -57.29
N ARG A 98 20.72 -47.62 -56.69
CA ARG A 98 20.44 -48.89 -56.02
C ARG A 98 19.13 -49.50 -56.56
N HIS A 99 19.21 -50.78 -56.86
CA HIS A 99 17.99 -51.57 -57.20
C HIS A 99 17.29 -52.08 -55.98
N SER A 100 15.98 -52.33 -56.06
CA SER A 100 15.10 -52.79 -54.95
C SER A 100 15.62 -54.17 -54.39
N SER A 101 16.31 -54.97 -55.14
CA SER A 101 16.97 -56.19 -54.63
C SER A 101 18.17 -55.94 -53.71
N GLY A 102 18.61 -54.67 -53.56
CA GLY A 102 19.80 -54.30 -52.82
C GLY A 102 21.04 -54.16 -53.57
N ALA A 103 21.04 -54.53 -54.86
CA ALA A 103 22.23 -54.40 -55.78
C ALA A 103 22.56 -52.93 -56.04
N VAL A 104 23.81 -52.53 -55.91
CA VAL A 104 24.30 -51.23 -56.30
C VAL A 104 24.70 -51.28 -57.76
N LEU A 105 24.07 -50.44 -58.59
CA LEU A 105 24.28 -50.40 -60.01
C LEU A 105 25.36 -49.42 -60.38
N ALA A 106 25.47 -48.31 -59.71
CA ALA A 106 26.48 -47.30 -59.98
C ALA A 106 26.81 -46.49 -58.71
N ARG A 107 28.05 -45.97 -58.66
CA ARG A 107 28.53 -45.12 -57.56
C ARG A 107 29.39 -43.99 -58.06
N VAL A 108 29.24 -42.82 -57.46
CA VAL A 108 30.11 -41.66 -57.59
C VAL A 108 30.55 -41.18 -56.23
N GLY A 109 31.80 -40.94 -56.00
CA GLY A 109 32.41 -40.60 -54.76
C GLY A 109 32.98 -41.77 -53.98
N ASN A 110 33.79 -41.50 -52.99
CA ASN A 110 34.47 -42.51 -52.19
C ASN A 110 33.63 -42.92 -50.97
N PHE A 111 32.84 -43.97 -51.12
CA PHE A 111 31.97 -44.50 -50.05
C PHE A 111 32.75 -45.25 -48.95
N GLY A 112 34.02 -45.71 -49.24
CA GLY A 112 34.72 -46.61 -48.33
C GLY A 112 33.82 -47.79 -47.93
N GLU A 113 33.70 -48.07 -46.66
CA GLU A 113 32.77 -49.10 -46.11
C GLU A 113 31.36 -48.66 -45.94
N PHE A 114 31.04 -47.41 -46.23
CA PHE A 114 29.71 -46.87 -46.04
C PHE A 114 28.71 -47.46 -47.03
N ASN A 115 27.68 -48.07 -46.45
CA ASN A 115 26.56 -48.65 -47.20
C ASN A 115 25.25 -48.04 -46.76
N PRO A 116 24.73 -47.04 -47.47
CA PRO A 116 23.49 -46.38 -47.08
C PRO A 116 22.32 -47.36 -46.88
N PRO A 117 21.50 -47.18 -45.83
CA PRO A 117 20.29 -47.98 -45.65
C PRO A 117 19.29 -47.71 -46.78
N TYR A 118 18.51 -48.73 -47.18
CA TYR A 118 17.62 -48.59 -48.35
C TYR A 118 16.23 -49.24 -48.18
N LYS A 119 16.12 -50.35 -47.46
CA LYS A 119 14.87 -51.13 -47.41
C LYS A 119 13.64 -50.31 -46.95
N LYS A 120 13.79 -49.57 -45.87
CA LYS A 120 12.70 -48.69 -45.37
C LYS A 120 12.43 -47.53 -46.31
N ASP A 121 13.42 -47.06 -47.05
CA ASP A 121 13.27 -45.95 -47.98
C ASP A 121 12.43 -46.39 -49.20
N PHE A 122 12.67 -47.62 -49.72
CA PHE A 122 11.77 -48.19 -50.72
C PHE A 122 10.36 -48.38 -50.23
N GLU A 123 10.13 -48.86 -48.98
CA GLU A 123 8.83 -49.06 -48.40
C GLU A 123 8.03 -47.72 -48.30
N ARG A 124 8.69 -46.62 -47.93
CA ARG A 124 8.10 -45.30 -47.79
C ARG A 124 7.79 -44.67 -49.18
N ILE A 125 8.68 -44.82 -50.12
CA ILE A 125 8.44 -44.32 -51.49
C ILE A 125 7.33 -45.14 -52.16
N TRP A 126 7.26 -46.48 -51.95
CA TRP A 126 6.13 -47.27 -52.43
C TRP A 126 4.80 -46.94 -51.75
N ALA A 127 4.82 -46.31 -50.54
CA ALA A 127 3.66 -45.79 -49.84
C ALA A 127 3.25 -44.38 -50.35
N GLY A 128 3.99 -43.82 -51.34
CA GLY A 128 3.64 -42.55 -52.01
C GLY A 128 4.44 -41.34 -51.56
N GLU A 129 5.55 -41.49 -50.82
CA GLU A 129 6.44 -40.37 -50.53
C GLU A 129 7.30 -40.04 -51.75
N GLU A 130 7.46 -38.75 -52.09
CA GLU A 130 8.27 -38.29 -53.22
C GLU A 130 9.77 -38.51 -53.00
N ALA A 131 10.24 -38.38 -51.78
CA ALA A 131 11.61 -38.66 -51.36
C ALA A 131 11.67 -38.96 -49.86
N THR A 132 12.70 -39.66 -49.44
CA THR A 132 12.93 -39.90 -47.99
C THR A 132 14.24 -39.29 -47.55
N TYR A 133 14.23 -38.68 -46.36
CA TYR A 133 15.38 -38.04 -45.75
C TYR A 133 15.84 -38.77 -44.50
N ARG A 134 17.15 -38.88 -44.30
CA ARG A 134 17.76 -39.47 -43.14
C ARG A 134 19.09 -38.83 -42.78
N THR A 135 19.27 -38.50 -41.53
CA THR A 135 20.58 -38.09 -41.01
C THR A 135 21.31 -39.36 -40.55
N ILE A 136 22.56 -39.53 -40.98
CA ILE A 136 23.44 -40.63 -40.61
C ILE A 136 24.62 -40.06 -39.87
N GLU A 137 24.69 -40.39 -38.60
CA GLU A 137 25.75 -39.92 -37.70
C GLU A 137 26.86 -40.99 -37.62
N HIS A 138 28.10 -40.56 -37.37
CA HIS A 138 29.26 -41.38 -37.08
C HIS A 138 29.60 -42.40 -38.19
N ILE A 139 29.69 -41.94 -39.41
CA ILE A 139 30.19 -42.80 -40.50
C ILE A 139 31.72 -42.97 -40.34
N ARG A 140 32.13 -44.14 -39.81
CA ARG A 140 33.53 -44.47 -39.69
C ARG A 140 34.06 -44.99 -41.03
N ASN A 141 35.35 -44.64 -41.40
CA ASN A 141 36.06 -45.13 -42.51
C ASN A 141 35.67 -44.64 -43.93
N ILE A 142 35.14 -43.41 -44.03
CA ILE A 142 35.19 -42.73 -45.32
C ILE A 142 36.54 -41.99 -45.40
N PRO A 143 37.43 -42.29 -46.34
CA PRO A 143 38.78 -41.70 -46.42
C PRO A 143 38.79 -40.18 -46.63
N SER A 144 37.66 -39.57 -46.96
CA SER A 144 37.45 -38.14 -47.15
C SER A 144 36.41 -37.55 -46.23
N ALA A 145 36.09 -38.24 -45.11
CA ALA A 145 35.08 -37.77 -44.18
C ALA A 145 35.60 -36.61 -43.33
N GLU A 146 35.38 -35.39 -43.77
CA GLU A 146 35.57 -34.17 -42.99
C GLU A 146 34.31 -33.87 -42.12
N ALA A 147 33.27 -34.72 -42.21
CA ALA A 147 31.99 -34.50 -41.54
C ALA A 147 31.66 -35.61 -40.54
N ASP A 148 31.17 -35.24 -39.36
CA ASP A 148 30.66 -36.17 -38.36
C ASP A 148 29.28 -36.75 -38.74
N SER A 149 28.49 -36.01 -39.56
CA SER A 149 27.19 -36.46 -40.04
C SER A 149 26.94 -36.14 -41.52
N TYR A 150 26.16 -37.01 -42.13
CA TYR A 150 25.71 -36.92 -43.52
C TYR A 150 24.19 -36.89 -43.59
N ARG A 151 23.66 -36.06 -44.50
CA ARG A 151 22.22 -36.07 -44.85
C ARG A 151 22.04 -36.91 -46.09
N LEU A 152 21.27 -37.98 -45.98
CA LEU A 152 20.91 -38.89 -47.07
C LEU A 152 19.54 -38.57 -47.60
N ILE A 153 19.39 -38.39 -48.88
CA ILE A 153 18.13 -38.44 -49.61
C ILE A 153 18.07 -39.72 -50.43
N SER A 154 16.92 -40.37 -50.45
CA SER A 154 16.59 -41.44 -51.38
C SER A 154 15.44 -41.00 -52.27
N PHE A 155 15.71 -40.93 -53.57
CA PHE A 155 14.80 -40.37 -54.59
C PHE A 155 14.55 -41.42 -55.68
N PRO A 156 13.28 -41.62 -56.14
CA PRO A 156 12.96 -42.61 -57.18
C PRO A 156 13.48 -42.13 -58.53
N LEU A 157 14.13 -43.06 -59.34
CA LEU A 157 14.61 -42.77 -60.65
C LEU A 157 13.61 -43.15 -61.77
N ASP A 158 12.63 -43.99 -61.47
CA ASP A 158 11.59 -44.41 -62.41
C ASP A 158 10.25 -43.96 -61.91
N ASN A 159 9.38 -43.49 -62.83
CA ASN A 159 8.04 -43.02 -62.54
C ASN A 159 7.01 -44.15 -62.38
N ALA A 160 7.45 -45.35 -62.05
CA ALA A 160 6.56 -46.50 -61.86
C ALA A 160 5.84 -46.40 -60.51
N ALA A 161 4.63 -46.95 -60.41
CA ALA A 161 3.92 -46.98 -59.14
C ALA A 161 4.66 -47.70 -58.01
N LYS A 162 5.61 -48.55 -58.34
CA LYS A 162 6.60 -49.18 -57.43
C LYS A 162 7.98 -49.07 -58.04
N PRO A 163 8.68 -47.94 -57.83
CA PRO A 163 9.99 -47.75 -58.43
C PRO A 163 10.97 -48.85 -58.01
N GLN A 164 11.70 -49.33 -58.95
CA GLN A 164 12.75 -50.38 -58.74
C GLN A 164 14.15 -49.81 -58.56
N LEU A 165 14.36 -48.54 -58.92
CA LEU A 165 15.64 -47.86 -58.84
C LEU A 165 15.49 -46.64 -57.89
N LEU A 166 16.42 -46.55 -56.96
CA LEU A 166 16.57 -45.37 -56.09
C LEU A 166 17.90 -44.69 -56.32
N LEU A 167 17.86 -43.40 -56.56
CA LEU A 167 19.01 -42.52 -56.43
C LEU A 167 19.18 -42.18 -54.95
N GLN A 168 20.34 -42.50 -54.39
CA GLN A 168 20.70 -42.14 -53.03
C GLN A 168 21.88 -41.17 -53.11
N ILE A 169 21.65 -39.96 -52.47
CA ILE A 169 22.69 -38.94 -52.41
C ILE A 169 22.89 -38.63 -50.92
N ALA A 170 24.14 -38.79 -50.46
CA ALA A 170 24.58 -38.42 -49.12
C ALA A 170 25.54 -37.24 -49.21
N VAL A 171 25.21 -36.16 -48.53
CA VAL A 171 26.01 -34.94 -48.46
C VAL A 171 26.45 -34.62 -47.04
N PRO A 172 27.66 -34.11 -46.82
CA PRO A 172 28.12 -33.77 -45.49
C PRO A 172 27.37 -32.56 -44.90
N MET A 173 27.07 -32.61 -43.59
CA MET A 173 26.41 -31.55 -42.88
C MET A 173 27.37 -30.52 -42.22
N THR A 174 28.66 -30.52 -42.57
CA THR A 174 29.71 -29.70 -41.94
C THR A 174 29.38 -28.21 -41.87
N LEU A 175 28.85 -27.63 -42.95
CA LEU A 175 28.46 -26.22 -42.97
C LEU A 175 27.33 -25.93 -42.01
N MET A 176 26.30 -26.77 -41.96
CA MET A 176 25.18 -26.65 -41.04
C MET A 176 25.65 -26.81 -39.59
N GLU A 177 26.47 -27.83 -39.29
CA GLU A 177 27.03 -28.06 -37.94
C GLU A 177 27.89 -26.88 -37.47
N THR A 178 28.71 -26.32 -38.38
CA THR A 178 29.51 -25.14 -38.05
C THR A 178 28.64 -23.93 -37.72
N GLN A 179 27.56 -23.68 -38.48
CA GLN A 179 26.64 -22.60 -38.21
C GLN A 179 25.93 -22.80 -36.86
N ILE A 180 25.49 -24.02 -36.56
CA ILE A 180 24.86 -24.35 -35.28
C ILE A 180 25.85 -24.13 -34.13
N SER A 181 27.09 -24.60 -34.24
CA SER A 181 28.12 -24.46 -33.19
C SER A 181 28.50 -23.01 -32.92
N GLN A 182 28.62 -22.20 -33.97
CA GLN A 182 28.86 -20.75 -33.84
C GLN A 182 27.73 -20.06 -33.13
N ARG A 183 26.46 -20.39 -33.41
CA ARG A 183 25.29 -19.85 -32.73
C ARG A 183 25.23 -20.29 -31.27
N LEU A 184 25.53 -21.56 -30.98
CA LEU A 184 25.62 -22.06 -29.60
C LEU A 184 26.65 -21.28 -28.77
N THR A 185 27.84 -21.04 -29.36
CA THR A 185 28.89 -20.25 -28.71
C THR A 185 28.43 -18.83 -28.39
N LEU A 186 27.72 -18.16 -29.33
CA LEU A 186 27.16 -16.86 -29.13
C LEU A 186 26.11 -16.86 -27.98
N LEU A 187 25.27 -17.89 -27.89
CA LEU A 187 24.29 -18.04 -26.82
C LEU A 187 24.95 -18.30 -25.46
N GLN A 188 26.00 -19.14 -25.42
CA GLN A 188 26.76 -19.47 -24.21
C GLN A 188 27.44 -18.24 -23.60
N VAL A 189 27.90 -17.29 -24.39
CA VAL A 189 28.50 -16.02 -23.92
C VAL A 189 27.43 -14.94 -23.71
N GLY A 190 26.51 -14.84 -24.66
CA GLY A 190 25.49 -13.76 -24.68
C GLY A 190 24.51 -13.85 -23.54
N ILE A 191 24.00 -15.04 -23.20
CA ILE A 191 23.01 -15.19 -22.09
C ILE A 191 23.59 -14.77 -20.73
N PRO A 192 24.77 -15.25 -20.30
CA PRO A 192 25.37 -14.79 -19.04
C PRO A 192 25.66 -13.29 -19.03
N PHE A 193 26.08 -12.71 -20.14
CA PHE A 193 26.34 -11.27 -20.25
C PHE A 193 25.05 -10.43 -20.06
N VAL A 194 23.95 -10.81 -20.72
CA VAL A 194 22.65 -10.17 -20.56
C VAL A 194 22.15 -10.32 -19.15
N LEU A 195 22.30 -11.49 -18.52
CA LEU A 195 21.92 -11.72 -17.12
C LEU A 195 22.74 -10.87 -16.15
N LEU A 196 24.02 -10.68 -16.41
CA LEU A 196 24.88 -9.80 -15.62
C LEU A 196 24.37 -8.34 -15.67
N ILE A 197 24.10 -7.83 -16.87
CA ILE A 197 23.56 -6.47 -17.06
C ILE A 197 22.21 -6.34 -16.36
N ALA A 198 21.30 -7.31 -16.54
CA ALA A 198 20.00 -7.33 -15.89
C ALA A 198 20.11 -7.32 -14.35
N THR A 199 21.09 -8.06 -13.81
CA THR A 199 21.35 -8.10 -12.37
C THR A 199 21.81 -6.74 -11.85
N LEU A 200 22.80 -6.14 -12.49
CA LEU A 200 23.32 -4.82 -12.12
C LEU A 200 22.24 -3.73 -12.24
N GLY A 201 21.49 -3.76 -13.35
CA GLY A 201 20.36 -2.85 -13.59
C GLY A 201 19.26 -3.01 -12.55
N GLY A 202 18.88 -4.25 -12.23
CA GLY A 202 17.87 -4.56 -11.20
C GLY A 202 18.29 -4.07 -9.81
N LEU A 203 19.53 -4.26 -9.41
CA LEU A 203 20.07 -3.76 -8.14
C LEU A 203 20.08 -2.22 -8.11
N PHE A 204 20.49 -1.58 -9.18
CA PHE A 204 20.50 -0.12 -9.30
C PHE A 204 19.08 0.47 -9.22
N LEU A 205 18.13 -0.05 -10.01
CA LEU A 205 16.75 0.41 -10.01
C LEU A 205 16.08 0.21 -8.64
N SER A 206 16.25 -0.99 -8.05
CA SER A 206 15.68 -1.31 -6.74
C SER A 206 16.26 -0.41 -5.64
N ALA A 207 17.57 -0.10 -5.69
CA ALA A 207 18.20 0.82 -4.77
C ALA A 207 17.62 2.23 -4.89
N ARG A 208 17.44 2.74 -6.11
CA ARG A 208 16.91 4.07 -6.40
C ARG A 208 15.44 4.19 -6.01
N ALA A 209 14.61 3.20 -6.33
CA ALA A 209 13.19 3.18 -6.02
C ALA A 209 12.90 3.13 -4.51
N LEU A 210 13.71 2.40 -3.74
CA LEU A 210 13.50 2.24 -2.29
C LEU A 210 14.29 3.24 -1.42
N ASN A 211 15.09 4.11 -2.02
CA ASN A 211 15.86 5.11 -1.26
C ASN A 211 14.96 6.13 -0.51
N PRO A 212 13.87 6.68 -1.11
CA PRO A 212 12.95 7.56 -0.40
C PRO A 212 12.37 6.91 0.85
N LEU A 213 11.93 5.66 0.75
CA LEU A 213 11.39 4.90 1.88
C LEU A 213 12.42 4.73 3.01
N LYS A 214 13.69 4.47 2.66
CA LYS A 214 14.77 4.37 3.66
C LYS A 214 14.96 5.69 4.40
N ASN A 215 14.93 6.82 3.68
CA ASN A 215 15.05 8.14 4.29
C ASN A 215 13.88 8.43 5.24
N MET A 216 12.65 8.10 4.84
CA MET A 216 11.47 8.23 5.69
C MET A 216 11.58 7.41 6.98
N ILE A 217 12.02 6.15 6.87
CA ILE A 217 12.22 5.28 8.03
C ILE A 217 13.28 5.86 8.98
N ASN A 218 14.38 6.39 8.45
CA ASN A 218 15.44 6.98 9.26
C ASN A 218 14.94 8.23 9.98
N THR A 219 14.29 9.17 9.26
CA THR A 219 13.71 10.37 9.87
C THR A 219 12.68 10.00 10.94
N ALA A 220 11.76 9.05 10.65
CA ALA A 220 10.76 8.62 11.63
C ALA A 220 11.37 8.00 12.91
N LYS A 221 12.53 7.34 12.81
CA LYS A 221 13.26 6.80 13.99
C LYS A 221 13.96 7.89 14.81
N GLU A 222 14.33 8.99 14.20
CA GLU A 222 15.03 10.11 14.84
C GLU A 222 14.05 11.04 15.56
N ILE A 223 12.78 11.08 15.17
CA ILE A 223 11.74 11.91 15.81
C ILE A 223 11.54 11.46 17.26
N LYS A 224 11.85 12.36 18.18
CA LYS A 224 11.64 12.22 19.63
C LYS A 224 10.45 13.06 20.09
N ALA A 225 9.91 12.77 21.26
CA ALA A 225 8.84 13.57 21.85
C ALA A 225 9.19 15.07 22.00
N SER A 226 10.49 15.40 22.19
CA SER A 226 10.97 16.78 22.24
C SER A 226 11.11 17.46 20.88
N GLU A 227 11.01 16.72 19.77
CA GLU A 227 11.27 17.19 18.41
C GLU A 227 10.14 16.83 17.44
N LEU A 228 8.90 16.81 17.93
CA LEU A 228 7.70 16.46 17.15
C LEU A 228 7.40 17.44 16.00
N SER A 229 8.15 18.56 15.90
CA SER A 229 8.05 19.48 14.76
C SER A 229 8.73 18.98 13.49
N GLN A 230 9.60 17.96 13.58
CA GLN A 230 10.22 17.36 12.42
C GLN A 230 9.19 16.64 11.56
N ARG A 231 9.41 16.68 10.24
CA ARG A 231 8.55 16.00 9.26
C ARG A 231 9.35 15.09 8.38
N VAL A 232 8.70 14.03 7.94
CA VAL A 232 9.26 13.09 6.98
C VAL A 232 9.34 13.77 5.61
N PRO A 233 10.46 13.63 4.87
CA PRO A 233 10.60 14.24 3.56
C PRO A 233 9.57 13.70 2.56
N ILE A 234 8.90 14.60 1.83
CA ILE A 234 7.91 14.25 0.83
C ILE A 234 8.62 14.07 -0.52
N PRO A 235 8.55 12.89 -1.15
CA PRO A 235 9.10 12.67 -2.48
C PRO A 235 8.40 13.52 -3.55
N ASN A 236 9.15 13.88 -4.61
CA ASN A 236 8.59 14.62 -5.74
C ASN A 236 7.71 13.75 -6.66
N ALA A 237 7.91 12.42 -6.65
CA ALA A 237 7.09 11.50 -7.42
C ALA A 237 5.65 11.46 -6.87
N ASN A 238 4.67 11.36 -7.75
CA ASN A 238 3.25 11.31 -7.38
C ASN A 238 2.81 9.84 -7.33
N ASP A 239 3.27 9.14 -6.31
CA ASP A 239 3.11 7.69 -6.11
C ASP A 239 2.63 7.35 -4.69
N GLU A 240 2.56 6.05 -4.38
CA GLU A 240 2.12 5.53 -3.10
C GLU A 240 3.08 5.95 -1.96
N ILE A 241 4.36 6.18 -2.27
CA ILE A 241 5.35 6.62 -1.28
C ILE A 241 5.09 8.06 -0.85
N LYS A 242 4.68 8.92 -1.78
CA LYS A 242 4.25 10.29 -1.47
C LYS A 242 3.00 10.28 -0.59
N THR A 243 2.01 9.48 -0.94
CA THR A 243 0.79 9.34 -0.14
C THR A 243 1.11 8.87 1.28
N LEU A 244 1.99 7.89 1.42
CA LEU A 244 2.47 7.42 2.74
C LEU A 244 3.16 8.54 3.52
N ALA A 245 4.01 9.36 2.87
CA ALA A 245 4.70 10.48 3.51
C ALA A 245 3.71 11.52 4.03
N LEU A 246 2.69 11.86 3.25
CA LEU A 246 1.65 12.81 3.64
C LEU A 246 0.83 12.29 4.82
N THR A 247 0.38 11.04 4.76
CA THR A 247 -0.38 10.40 5.86
C THR A 247 0.44 10.34 7.16
N LEU A 248 1.73 10.00 7.06
CA LEU A 248 2.62 9.97 8.21
C LEU A 248 2.82 11.36 8.82
N ASN A 249 2.98 12.39 7.98
CA ASN A 249 3.10 13.78 8.45
C ASN A 249 1.80 14.25 9.10
N GLU A 250 0.63 13.90 8.57
CA GLU A 250 -0.66 14.20 9.18
C GLU A 250 -0.81 13.53 10.56
N MET A 251 -0.36 12.28 10.69
CA MET A 251 -0.34 11.59 11.98
C MET A 251 0.60 12.30 12.97
N LEU A 252 1.79 12.75 12.51
CA LEU A 252 2.71 13.51 13.34
C LEU A 252 2.12 14.86 13.77
N ASP A 253 1.36 15.54 12.91
CA ASP A 253 0.65 16.78 13.26
C ASP A 253 -0.35 16.54 14.39
N ARG A 254 -1.14 15.48 14.30
CA ARG A 254 -2.11 15.11 15.35
C ARG A 254 -1.43 14.78 16.68
N ILE A 255 -0.31 14.04 16.63
CA ILE A 255 0.47 13.71 17.85
C ILE A 255 1.06 14.97 18.46
N GLN A 256 1.63 15.87 17.65
CA GLN A 256 2.19 17.13 18.11
C GLN A 256 1.13 18.01 18.80
N GLN A 257 -0.04 18.16 18.19
CA GLN A 257 -1.16 18.91 18.78
C GLN A 257 -1.62 18.31 20.11
N ALA A 258 -1.75 16.97 20.17
CA ALA A 258 -2.13 16.28 21.40
C ALA A 258 -1.07 16.49 22.51
N PHE A 259 0.20 16.39 22.17
CA PHE A 259 1.30 16.59 23.12
C PHE A 259 1.36 18.04 23.65
N GLN A 260 1.24 19.03 22.76
CA GLN A 260 1.17 20.45 23.15
C GLN A 260 -0.02 20.76 24.03
N SER A 261 -1.18 20.15 23.74
CA SER A 261 -2.38 20.29 24.59
C SER A 261 -2.15 19.70 25.96
N GLN A 262 -1.46 18.55 26.05
CA GLN A 262 -1.11 17.91 27.31
C GLN A 262 -0.10 18.73 28.13
N GLU A 263 0.93 19.31 27.49
CA GLU A 263 1.91 20.16 28.17
C GLU A 263 1.23 21.40 28.78
N ARG A 264 0.37 22.08 28.01
CA ARG A 264 -0.39 23.21 28.51
C ARG A 264 -1.29 22.80 29.68
N PHE A 265 -2.00 21.66 29.57
CA PHE A 265 -2.82 21.16 30.67
C PHE A 265 -2.03 20.93 31.95
N VAL A 266 -0.85 20.32 31.87
CA VAL A 266 0.01 20.08 33.05
C VAL A 266 0.50 21.39 33.67
N ALA A 267 0.91 22.34 32.81
CA ALA A 267 1.38 23.65 33.28
C ALA A 267 0.25 24.41 33.98
N ASP A 268 -0.93 24.51 33.35
CA ASP A 268 -2.10 25.22 33.88
C ASP A 268 -2.62 24.57 35.17
N ALA A 269 -2.70 23.21 35.18
CA ALA A 269 -3.05 22.45 36.37
C ALA A 269 -2.13 22.77 37.56
N SER A 270 -0.84 22.79 37.29
CA SER A 270 0.17 23.10 38.31
C SER A 270 -0.01 24.50 38.87
N HIS A 271 -0.24 25.49 38.03
CA HIS A 271 -0.51 26.87 38.46
C HIS A 271 -1.78 26.97 39.30
N GLN A 272 -2.88 26.33 38.89
CA GLN A 272 -4.18 26.38 39.59
C GLN A 272 -4.15 25.64 40.95
N LEU A 273 -3.31 24.62 41.10
CA LEU A 273 -3.10 23.91 42.36
C LEU A 273 -2.16 24.65 43.32
N LEU A 274 -1.10 25.29 42.80
CA LEU A 274 -0.11 26.01 43.61
C LEU A 274 -0.72 27.28 44.26
N THR A 275 -1.63 27.98 43.62
CA THR A 275 -2.26 29.21 44.13
C THR A 275 -2.98 28.99 45.46
N PRO A 276 -4.00 28.10 45.56
CA PRO A 276 -4.69 27.85 46.82
C PRO A 276 -3.77 27.27 47.92
N LEU A 277 -2.81 26.43 47.54
CA LEU A 277 -1.78 25.91 48.47
C LEU A 277 -0.93 27.04 49.08
N THR A 278 -0.55 28.01 48.25
CA THR A 278 0.22 29.17 48.70
C THR A 278 -0.57 30.06 49.63
N ILE A 279 -1.88 30.28 49.32
CA ILE A 279 -2.78 31.02 50.17
C ILE A 279 -2.94 30.32 51.52
N MET A 280 -3.26 29.02 51.54
CA MET A 280 -3.38 28.22 52.75
C MET A 280 -2.13 28.26 53.60
N ARG A 281 -0.94 28.13 52.96
CA ARG A 281 0.37 28.21 53.66
C ARG A 281 0.53 29.59 54.29
N GLY A 282 0.27 30.67 53.54
CA GLY A 282 0.37 32.03 54.05
C GLY A 282 -0.58 32.28 55.26
N GLU A 283 -1.81 31.79 55.20
CA GLU A 283 -2.76 31.87 56.28
C GLU A 283 -2.32 31.09 57.53
N LEU A 284 -1.79 29.87 57.34
CA LEU A 284 -1.22 29.09 58.44
C LEU A 284 0.00 29.75 59.06
N GLU A 285 0.88 30.40 58.29
CA GLU A 285 2.04 31.16 58.79
C GLU A 285 1.58 32.41 59.55
N LEU A 286 0.48 33.05 59.14
CA LEU A 286 -0.12 34.17 59.89
C LEU A 286 -0.78 33.74 61.20
N LEU A 287 -1.47 32.59 61.21
CA LEU A 287 -2.05 31.99 62.41
C LEU A 287 -1.04 31.76 63.52
N GLN A 288 0.22 31.43 63.20
CA GLN A 288 1.29 31.28 64.18
C GLN A 288 1.66 32.59 64.91
N LYS A 289 1.28 33.76 64.34
CA LYS A 289 1.65 35.09 64.84
C LYS A 289 0.46 35.88 65.40
N THR A 290 -0.77 35.33 65.33
CA THR A 290 -2.03 36.06 65.62
C THR A 290 -2.63 35.67 66.97
N GLU A 291 -3.23 36.64 67.66
CA GLU A 291 -3.96 36.41 68.92
C GLU A 291 -5.29 35.73 68.70
N LYS A 292 -5.81 35.00 69.71
CA LYS A 292 -6.93 34.04 69.66
C LYS A 292 -8.22 34.51 68.98
N LYS A 293 -8.39 35.79 68.72
CA LYS A 293 -9.74 36.37 68.31
C LYS A 293 -10.06 36.13 66.81
N ASP A 294 -9.07 35.84 65.96
CA ASP A 294 -9.28 35.71 64.51
C ASP A 294 -9.13 34.27 63.98
N ILE A 295 -8.94 33.27 64.86
CA ILE A 295 -8.67 31.87 64.52
C ILE A 295 -9.83 31.29 63.69
N ASP A 296 -11.08 31.58 64.05
CA ASP A 296 -12.26 31.04 63.37
C ASP A 296 -12.40 31.53 61.90
N GLN A 297 -11.95 32.76 61.62
CA GLN A 297 -11.93 33.31 60.27
C GLN A 297 -10.86 32.60 59.41
N PHE A 298 -9.68 32.35 59.95
CA PHE A 298 -8.63 31.63 59.26
C PHE A 298 -8.99 30.17 59.00
N ILE A 299 -9.62 29.49 59.98
CA ILE A 299 -10.11 28.11 59.80
C ILE A 299 -11.15 28.07 58.67
N LYS A 300 -12.09 29.04 58.66
CA LYS A 300 -13.13 29.12 57.65
C LYS A 300 -12.57 29.38 56.24
N SER A 301 -11.56 30.27 56.12
CA SER A 301 -10.84 30.55 54.87
C SER A 301 -10.07 29.32 54.41
N GLY A 302 -9.31 28.67 55.29
CA GLY A 302 -8.55 27.47 54.98
C GLY A 302 -9.44 26.30 54.53
N LEU A 303 -10.60 26.08 55.18
CA LEU A 303 -11.57 25.07 54.74
C LEU A 303 -12.12 25.39 53.35
N GLN A 304 -12.37 26.68 53.06
CA GLN A 304 -12.83 27.10 51.74
C GLN A 304 -11.80 26.85 50.63
N GLU A 305 -10.51 27.03 50.93
CA GLU A 305 -9.45 26.72 49.96
C GLU A 305 -9.28 25.19 49.75
N VAL A 306 -9.51 24.38 50.80
CA VAL A 306 -9.57 22.92 50.67
C VAL A 306 -10.72 22.47 49.75
N ASP A 307 -11.93 23.06 49.94
CA ASP A 307 -13.10 22.78 49.10
C ASP A 307 -12.83 23.21 47.65
N ASN A 308 -12.20 24.37 47.44
CA ASN A 308 -11.79 24.85 46.13
C ASN A 308 -10.82 23.85 45.44
N LEU A 309 -9.82 23.38 46.17
CA LEU A 309 -8.82 22.41 45.69
C LEU A 309 -9.50 21.08 45.33
N SER A 310 -10.40 20.59 46.16
CA SER A 310 -11.17 19.38 45.89
C SER A 310 -12.01 19.51 44.61
N SER A 311 -12.65 20.66 44.41
CA SER A 311 -13.41 20.93 43.18
C SER A 311 -12.51 20.93 41.93
N ILE A 312 -11.34 21.59 41.97
CA ILE A 312 -10.38 21.58 40.88
C ILE A 312 -9.97 20.15 40.50
N VAL A 313 -9.61 19.34 41.52
CA VAL A 313 -9.20 17.94 41.28
C VAL A 313 -10.32 17.12 40.67
N GLN A 314 -11.57 17.28 41.16
CA GLN A 314 -12.75 16.58 40.61
C GLN A 314 -13.03 16.98 39.16
N GLU A 315 -12.98 18.27 38.84
CA GLU A 315 -13.15 18.77 37.47
C GLU A 315 -12.06 18.27 36.55
N MET A 316 -10.79 18.22 37.01
CA MET A 316 -9.66 17.65 36.22
C MET A 316 -9.84 16.15 35.99
N LEU A 317 -10.27 15.40 37.01
CA LEU A 317 -10.51 13.95 36.88
C LEU A 317 -11.65 13.67 35.92
N LEU A 318 -12.74 14.48 35.99
CA LEU A 318 -13.84 14.36 35.05
C LEU A 318 -13.38 14.66 33.61
N LEU A 319 -12.64 15.74 33.42
CA LEU A 319 -12.09 16.12 32.12
C LEU A 319 -11.15 15.02 31.55
N ALA A 320 -10.28 14.46 32.40
CA ALA A 320 -9.37 13.37 31.98
C ALA A 320 -10.16 12.11 31.58
N ARG A 321 -11.25 11.76 32.29
CA ARG A 321 -12.11 10.61 31.92
C ARG A 321 -12.81 10.86 30.59
N VAL A 322 -13.35 12.05 30.41
CA VAL A 322 -14.05 12.47 29.19
C VAL A 322 -13.09 12.51 27.97
N ASP A 323 -11.87 13.04 28.14
CA ASP A 323 -10.86 13.09 27.09
C ASP A 323 -10.33 11.68 26.68
N ALA A 324 -10.18 10.80 27.64
CA ALA A 324 -9.69 9.46 27.39
C ALA A 324 -10.77 8.54 26.78
N GLY A 325 -12.02 8.98 26.71
CA GLY A 325 -13.13 8.10 26.31
C GLY A 325 -13.26 6.87 27.23
N ILE A 326 -12.65 6.93 28.43
CA ILE A 326 -12.61 5.81 29.38
C ILE A 326 -13.89 5.79 30.17
N GLY A 327 -14.73 4.82 29.88
CA GLY A 327 -15.99 4.51 30.51
C GLY A 327 -17.03 4.23 29.45
N ALA A 328 -17.69 3.08 29.52
CA ALA A 328 -18.88 2.87 28.71
C ALA A 328 -19.86 3.97 29.12
N LEU A 329 -20.15 4.92 28.22
CA LEU A 329 -21.21 5.90 28.41
C LEU A 329 -22.50 5.14 28.79
N ASN A 330 -23.11 5.47 29.90
CA ASN A 330 -24.39 4.88 30.28
C ASN A 330 -25.50 5.59 29.49
N MET A 331 -25.54 5.33 28.19
CA MET A 331 -26.49 5.95 27.28
C MET A 331 -27.88 5.42 27.51
N GLN A 332 -28.74 6.29 27.96
CA GLN A 332 -30.17 6.02 28.26
C GLN A 332 -31.09 7.07 27.63
N GLU A 333 -32.36 6.78 27.57
CA GLU A 333 -33.37 7.75 27.15
C GLU A 333 -33.64 8.72 28.26
N ILE A 334 -33.46 10.01 28.02
CA ILE A 334 -33.53 11.09 29.00
C ILE A 334 -34.51 12.14 28.52
N ALA A 335 -35.38 12.55 29.43
CA ALA A 335 -36.21 13.72 29.26
C ALA A 335 -35.47 14.95 29.81
N LEU A 336 -35.09 15.88 28.94
CA LEU A 336 -34.30 17.05 29.35
C LEU A 336 -35.00 17.97 30.30
N ASP A 337 -36.32 18.05 30.29
CA ASP A 337 -37.11 18.81 31.31
C ASP A 337 -36.97 18.21 32.70
N GLU A 338 -37.03 16.86 32.86
CA GLU A 338 -36.78 16.20 34.15
C GLU A 338 -35.36 16.48 34.65
N LEU A 339 -34.38 16.33 33.75
CA LEU A 339 -32.97 16.60 34.06
C LEU A 339 -32.79 18.05 34.53
N ILE A 340 -33.44 19.04 33.87
CA ILE A 340 -33.42 20.45 34.31
C ILE A 340 -34.04 20.60 35.69
N PHE A 341 -35.20 19.98 35.96
CA PHE A 341 -35.82 20.02 37.28
C PHE A 341 -34.95 19.43 38.38
N GLU A 342 -34.09 18.45 38.09
CA GLU A 342 -33.13 17.90 39.06
C GLU A 342 -31.91 18.81 39.27
N VAL A 343 -31.51 19.58 38.27
CA VAL A 343 -30.34 20.47 38.31
C VAL A 343 -30.69 21.82 38.98
N LEU A 344 -31.87 22.38 38.73
CA LEU A 344 -32.26 23.71 39.23
C LEU A 344 -32.11 23.89 40.74
N PRO A 345 -32.55 22.95 41.62
CA PRO A 345 -32.38 23.07 43.08
C PRO A 345 -30.91 23.16 43.51
N ARG A 346 -30.02 22.56 42.79
CA ARG A 346 -28.57 22.63 43.07
C ARG A 346 -28.02 24.03 42.78
N CYS A 347 -28.52 24.70 41.75
CA CYS A 347 -28.15 26.06 41.37
C CYS A 347 -28.80 27.14 42.23
N GLU A 348 -29.93 26.85 42.90
CA GLU A 348 -30.67 27.80 43.71
C GLU A 348 -29.86 28.40 44.86
N LYS A 349 -29.01 27.61 45.53
CA LYS A 349 -28.12 28.09 46.58
C LYS A 349 -27.18 29.20 46.08
N LEU A 350 -26.62 29.01 44.91
CA LEU A 350 -25.73 29.99 44.29
C LEU A 350 -26.54 31.23 43.82
N ALA A 351 -27.71 31.04 43.22
CA ALA A 351 -28.58 32.09 42.76
C ALA A 351 -29.09 32.96 43.92
N SER A 352 -29.51 32.31 45.02
CA SER A 352 -29.98 33.00 46.24
C SER A 352 -28.87 33.85 46.87
N SER A 353 -27.63 33.40 46.87
CA SER A 353 -26.50 34.18 47.42
C SER A 353 -26.24 35.49 46.66
N LYS A 354 -26.70 35.58 45.40
CA LYS A 354 -26.65 36.79 44.56
C LYS A 354 -28.00 37.46 44.33
N ASN A 355 -29.06 36.99 44.98
CA ASN A 355 -30.45 37.46 44.82
C ASN A 355 -30.89 37.35 43.32
N ILE A 356 -30.40 36.36 42.58
CA ILE A 356 -30.74 36.10 41.18
C ILE A 356 -31.97 35.19 41.15
N LYS A 357 -32.90 35.49 40.24
CA LYS A 357 -34.08 34.65 39.97
C LYS A 357 -33.82 33.79 38.75
N ILE A 358 -34.01 32.47 38.86
CA ILE A 358 -33.95 31.57 37.70
C ILE A 358 -35.38 31.42 37.16
N LYS A 359 -35.59 31.76 35.86
CA LYS A 359 -36.87 31.61 35.18
C LYS A 359 -36.75 30.44 34.18
N LEU A 360 -37.61 29.41 34.37
CA LEU A 360 -37.70 28.30 33.43
C LEU A 360 -38.87 28.55 32.48
N ASN A 361 -38.59 28.48 31.19
CA ASN A 361 -39.56 28.47 30.11
C ASN A 361 -39.45 27.13 29.34
N ILE A 362 -40.59 26.51 29.09
CA ILE A 362 -40.67 25.29 28.30
C ILE A 362 -41.57 25.60 27.11
N ASN A 363 -40.98 25.58 25.90
CA ASN A 363 -41.68 25.90 24.65
C ASN A 363 -41.76 24.68 23.78
N ASN A 364 -42.93 24.43 23.22
CA ASN A 364 -43.15 23.35 22.26
C ASN A 364 -43.51 23.95 20.91
N GLU A 365 -42.65 23.74 19.91
CA GLU A 365 -42.87 24.31 18.56
C GLU A 365 -43.68 23.40 17.65
N THR A 366 -43.74 22.08 17.90
CA THR A 366 -44.17 21.11 16.87
C THR A 366 -45.23 20.09 17.29
N SER A 367 -45.41 19.75 18.55
CA SER A 367 -46.43 18.80 19.01
C SER A 367 -46.60 18.81 20.53
N GLU A 368 -47.68 18.26 21.04
CA GLU A 368 -47.91 18.06 22.49
C GLU A 368 -47.02 16.98 23.10
N ASP A 369 -46.26 16.23 22.28
CA ASP A 369 -45.46 15.12 22.77
C ASP A 369 -44.06 15.55 23.21
N ARG A 370 -43.72 15.13 24.41
CA ARG A 370 -42.40 15.28 25.03
C ARG A 370 -41.36 14.53 24.25
N LYS A 371 -40.25 15.19 23.91
CA LYS A 371 -39.14 14.58 23.18
C LYS A 371 -38.10 14.00 24.14
N MET A 372 -37.64 12.78 23.83
CA MET A 372 -36.55 12.11 24.54
C MET A 372 -35.24 12.27 23.78
N VAL A 373 -34.15 12.32 24.52
CA VAL A 373 -32.80 12.35 23.96
C VAL A 373 -31.99 11.16 24.47
N ARG A 374 -31.00 10.73 23.73
CA ARG A 374 -30.11 9.65 24.15
C ARG A 374 -28.85 10.21 24.76
N GLY A 375 -28.55 9.87 26.01
CA GLY A 375 -27.37 10.41 26.68
C GLY A 375 -27.03 9.72 27.99
N ASP A 376 -25.92 10.14 28.58
CA ASP A 376 -25.51 9.78 29.94
C ASP A 376 -26.04 10.85 30.89
N ASN A 377 -26.90 10.44 31.81
CA ASN A 377 -27.62 11.34 32.70
C ASN A 377 -26.69 12.19 33.59
N ASP A 378 -25.66 11.56 34.16
CA ASP A 378 -24.74 12.25 35.07
C ASP A 378 -23.88 13.29 34.34
N LEU A 379 -23.45 12.95 33.11
CA LEU A 379 -22.68 13.87 32.28
C LEU A 379 -23.56 15.03 31.79
N LEU A 380 -24.79 14.76 31.33
CA LEU A 380 -25.70 15.83 30.90
C LEU A 380 -26.11 16.74 32.04
N GLN A 381 -26.36 16.20 33.25
CA GLN A 381 -26.57 17.02 34.46
C GLN A 381 -25.38 17.94 34.74
N ASN A 382 -24.16 17.42 34.58
CA ASN A 382 -22.94 18.21 34.77
C ASN A 382 -22.84 19.34 33.73
N LEU A 383 -23.10 19.05 32.43
CA LEU A 383 -23.16 20.07 31.39
C LEU A 383 -24.15 21.18 31.71
N VAL A 384 -25.41 20.83 32.03
CA VAL A 384 -26.44 21.77 32.30
C VAL A 384 -26.12 22.60 33.56
N THR A 385 -25.60 21.96 34.63
CA THR A 385 -25.12 22.64 35.83
C THR A 385 -24.05 23.68 35.50
N ASN A 386 -23.04 23.30 34.77
CA ASN A 386 -21.92 24.18 34.38
C ASN A 386 -22.40 25.42 33.62
N VAL A 387 -23.34 25.24 32.67
CA VAL A 387 -23.87 26.36 31.88
C VAL A 387 -24.75 27.29 32.75
N ILE A 388 -25.63 26.74 33.59
CA ILE A 388 -26.50 27.56 34.47
C ILE A 388 -25.68 28.28 35.56
N GLU A 389 -24.75 27.58 36.22
CA GLU A 389 -23.85 28.22 37.19
C GLU A 389 -23.02 29.33 36.58
N ASN A 390 -22.55 29.15 35.35
CA ASN A 390 -21.82 30.18 34.65
C ASN A 390 -22.67 31.42 34.41
N ALA A 391 -23.92 31.27 33.96
CA ALA A 391 -24.89 32.35 33.80
C ALA A 391 -25.16 33.09 35.13
N ILE A 392 -25.28 32.35 36.25
CA ILE A 392 -25.48 32.95 37.59
C ILE A 392 -24.20 33.69 38.03
N LYS A 393 -23.04 33.13 37.83
CA LYS A 393 -21.75 33.70 38.24
C LYS A 393 -21.49 35.05 37.55
N TYR A 394 -21.83 35.18 36.28
CA TYR A 394 -21.56 36.40 35.51
C TYR A 394 -22.71 37.41 35.50
N SER A 395 -23.92 37.04 35.91
CA SER A 395 -25.01 37.98 36.09
C SER A 395 -24.78 38.90 37.29
N PRO A 396 -25.16 40.20 37.21
CA PRO A 396 -25.19 41.10 38.34
C PRO A 396 -26.20 40.66 39.42
N ASN A 397 -26.01 41.14 40.65
CA ASN A 397 -26.91 40.83 41.74
C ASN A 397 -28.33 41.36 41.47
N GLY A 398 -29.34 40.57 41.72
CA GLY A 398 -30.74 40.94 41.56
C GLY A 398 -31.33 40.72 40.16
N GLU A 399 -30.52 40.29 39.22
CA GLU A 399 -30.94 40.03 37.84
C GLU A 399 -31.64 38.67 37.67
N VAL A 400 -32.05 38.36 36.42
CA VAL A 400 -32.75 37.15 36.06
C VAL A 400 -31.87 36.32 35.08
N VAL A 401 -31.71 35.04 35.38
CA VAL A 401 -31.19 34.06 34.43
C VAL A 401 -32.36 33.29 33.84
N THR A 402 -32.47 33.26 32.52
CA THR A 402 -33.58 32.57 31.84
C THR A 402 -33.09 31.27 31.25
N VAL A 403 -33.70 30.16 31.64
CA VAL A 403 -33.46 28.82 31.09
C VAL A 403 -34.66 28.47 30.23
N THR A 404 -34.45 28.27 28.94
CA THR A 404 -35.50 27.96 27.97
C THR A 404 -35.26 26.61 27.35
N LEU A 405 -36.19 25.68 27.42
CA LEU A 405 -36.16 24.40 26.73
C LEU A 405 -37.11 24.48 25.52
N VAL A 406 -36.61 24.17 24.34
CA VAL A 406 -37.38 24.21 23.10
C VAL A 406 -37.32 22.84 22.45
N TRP A 407 -38.48 22.21 22.27
CA TRP A 407 -38.58 20.97 21.48
C TRP A 407 -38.89 21.33 20.02
N LYS A 408 -37.91 20.99 19.14
CA LYS A 408 -38.01 21.07 17.66
C LYS A 408 -38.28 19.67 17.09
N GLU A 409 -38.48 19.56 15.78
CA GLU A 409 -38.79 18.29 15.14
C GLU A 409 -37.69 17.26 15.36
N ASP A 410 -36.44 17.61 15.04
CA ASP A 410 -35.27 16.69 15.06
C ASP A 410 -34.36 16.86 16.27
N VAL A 411 -34.43 17.99 16.95
CA VAL A 411 -33.52 18.36 18.05
C VAL A 411 -34.24 18.97 19.21
N THR A 412 -33.74 18.77 20.42
CA THR A 412 -34.12 19.51 21.60
C THR A 412 -33.03 20.52 21.92
N GLU A 413 -33.40 21.76 22.11
CA GLU A 413 -32.50 22.88 22.39
C GLU A 413 -32.71 23.42 23.80
N LEU A 414 -31.63 23.46 24.59
CA LEU A 414 -31.58 24.15 25.87
C LEU A 414 -30.86 25.49 25.70
N ILE A 415 -31.52 26.58 25.98
CA ILE A 415 -31.00 27.94 25.92
C ILE A 415 -30.88 28.50 27.32
N VAL A 416 -29.71 29.03 27.67
CA VAL A 416 -29.50 29.73 28.94
C VAL A 416 -29.04 31.16 28.63
N ASP A 417 -29.89 32.12 29.00
CA ASP A 417 -29.65 33.54 28.82
C ASP A 417 -29.26 34.18 30.14
N ASP A 418 -28.15 34.90 30.19
CA ASP A 418 -27.71 35.70 31.32
C ASP A 418 -27.84 37.22 31.01
N ASN A 419 -27.88 38.02 32.07
CA ASN A 419 -27.86 39.46 31.99
C ASN A 419 -26.51 40.06 32.42
N GLY A 420 -25.45 39.34 32.18
CA GLY A 420 -24.08 39.75 32.47
C GLY A 420 -23.52 40.80 31.54
N PRO A 421 -22.23 41.12 31.62
CA PRO A 421 -21.58 42.07 30.74
C PRO A 421 -21.38 41.57 29.29
N GLY A 422 -21.79 40.32 29.02
CA GLY A 422 -21.47 39.65 27.79
C GLY A 422 -20.01 39.11 27.72
N ILE A 423 -19.67 38.48 26.62
CA ILE A 423 -18.39 37.90 26.36
C ILE A 423 -17.60 38.79 25.38
N PRO A 424 -16.40 39.26 25.70
CA PRO A 424 -15.57 39.98 24.72
C PRO A 424 -15.42 39.23 23.41
N GLU A 425 -15.57 39.93 22.29
CA GLU A 425 -15.53 39.27 20.97
C GLU A 425 -14.22 38.49 20.71
N GLU A 426 -13.12 38.99 21.25
CA GLU A 426 -11.80 38.34 21.16
C GLU A 426 -11.78 37.00 21.92
N LEU A 427 -12.60 36.82 22.94
CA LEU A 427 -12.64 35.62 23.78
C LEU A 427 -13.67 34.59 23.30
N LEU A 428 -14.70 35.00 22.57
CA LEU A 428 -15.77 34.12 22.09
C LEU A 428 -15.26 32.83 21.45
N PRO A 429 -14.21 32.82 20.60
CA PRO A 429 -13.65 31.59 20.01
C PRO A 429 -13.01 30.66 21.04
N PHE A 430 -12.58 31.20 22.19
CA PHE A 430 -11.74 30.49 23.17
C PHE A 430 -12.42 30.18 24.49
N ILE A 431 -13.69 30.55 24.69
CA ILE A 431 -14.38 30.38 25.97
C ILE A 431 -14.56 28.91 26.37
N PHE A 432 -14.54 28.01 25.41
CA PHE A 432 -14.63 26.58 25.65
C PHE A 432 -13.25 25.92 25.81
N GLU A 433 -12.15 26.69 25.67
CA GLU A 433 -10.81 26.19 25.99
C GLU A 433 -10.62 26.09 27.50
N ARG A 434 -9.76 25.16 27.89
CA ARG A 434 -9.45 24.93 29.33
C ARG A 434 -8.79 26.16 29.91
N PHE A 435 -9.16 26.50 31.14
CA PHE A 435 -8.63 27.64 31.89
C PHE A 435 -8.82 28.99 31.20
N SER A 436 -9.69 29.08 30.20
CA SER A 436 -10.01 30.35 29.51
C SER A 436 -10.73 31.30 30.44
N ARG A 437 -10.15 32.48 30.68
CA ARG A 437 -10.73 33.57 31.51
C ARG A 437 -10.38 34.91 30.88
N GLY A 438 -11.29 35.86 30.95
CA GLY A 438 -11.02 37.24 30.50
C GLY A 438 -10.06 37.97 31.42
N SER A 439 -9.02 38.56 30.86
CA SER A 439 -7.96 39.26 31.62
C SER A 439 -8.44 40.36 32.55
N ASN A 440 -9.62 40.93 32.29
CA ASN A 440 -10.22 41.99 33.11
C ASN A 440 -11.19 41.46 34.19
N MET A 441 -11.42 40.15 34.27
CA MET A 441 -12.40 39.53 35.19
C MET A 441 -11.73 38.67 36.30
N GLU A 442 -10.42 38.55 36.32
CA GLU A 442 -9.67 37.68 37.22
C GLU A 442 -9.95 37.91 38.71
N THR A 443 -10.33 39.11 39.10
CA THR A 443 -10.51 39.48 40.50
C THR A 443 -11.96 39.43 41.02
N ARG A 444 -12.99 39.30 40.14
CA ARG A 444 -14.40 39.46 40.56
C ARG A 444 -15.24 38.17 40.59
N VAL A 445 -14.89 37.13 39.80
CA VAL A 445 -15.72 35.93 39.69
C VAL A 445 -14.93 34.69 40.07
N LYS A 446 -15.34 33.94 41.09
CA LYS A 446 -14.72 32.68 41.50
C LYS A 446 -15.02 31.58 40.48
N GLY A 447 -13.97 30.92 39.94
CA GLY A 447 -14.08 29.78 39.04
C GLY A 447 -12.74 29.46 38.36
N PHE A 448 -12.54 28.22 37.96
CA PHE A 448 -11.23 27.73 37.48
C PHE A 448 -11.14 27.73 35.97
N GLY A 449 -12.21 28.09 35.24
CA GLY A 449 -12.23 28.07 33.76
C GLY A 449 -12.26 26.67 33.14
N LEU A 450 -12.67 25.65 33.90
CA LEU A 450 -12.81 24.28 33.43
C LEU A 450 -14.25 23.91 33.05
N GLY A 451 -15.27 24.52 33.70
CA GLY A 451 -16.67 24.14 33.55
C GLY A 451 -17.21 24.19 32.15
N LEU A 452 -16.92 25.26 31.38
CA LEU A 452 -17.34 25.36 29.96
C LEU A 452 -16.58 24.40 29.06
N ALA A 453 -15.31 24.15 29.35
CA ALA A 453 -14.51 23.17 28.61
C ALA A 453 -15.05 21.74 28.83
N ILE A 454 -15.45 21.42 30.05
CA ILE A 454 -16.11 20.14 30.39
C ILE A 454 -17.45 20.05 29.67
N ALA A 455 -18.28 21.10 29.72
CA ALA A 455 -19.56 21.13 29.06
C ALA A 455 -19.43 20.90 27.52
N GLN A 456 -18.48 21.55 26.89
CA GLN A 456 -18.22 21.36 25.47
C GLN A 456 -17.79 19.93 25.15
N LYS A 457 -16.93 19.33 25.97
CA LYS A 457 -16.50 17.94 25.78
C LYS A 457 -17.65 16.94 25.96
N ILE A 458 -18.51 17.19 26.96
CA ILE A 458 -19.71 16.38 27.17
C ILE A 458 -20.65 16.51 25.96
N ALA A 459 -20.85 17.71 25.43
CA ALA A 459 -21.65 17.92 24.24
C ALA A 459 -21.12 17.13 23.05
N ILE A 460 -19.79 17.18 22.79
CA ILE A 460 -19.13 16.41 21.71
C ILE A 460 -19.35 14.92 21.90
N LEU A 461 -19.20 14.38 23.12
CA LEU A 461 -19.40 12.95 23.39
C LEU A 461 -20.87 12.50 23.13
N HIS A 462 -21.83 13.40 23.19
CA HIS A 462 -23.24 13.13 22.91
C HIS A 462 -23.65 13.51 21.49
N GLU A 463 -22.66 13.77 20.60
CA GLU A 463 -22.89 14.24 19.24
C GLU A 463 -23.78 15.48 19.16
N ALA A 464 -23.75 16.27 20.24
CA ALA A 464 -24.52 17.48 20.45
C ALA A 464 -23.67 18.73 20.21
N LYS A 465 -24.31 19.87 20.05
CA LYS A 465 -23.65 21.15 19.79
C LYS A 465 -23.88 22.10 20.95
N LEU A 466 -22.80 22.66 21.53
CA LEU A 466 -22.83 23.72 22.48
C LEU A 466 -22.23 24.98 21.85
N THR A 467 -22.99 26.10 21.88
CA THR A 467 -22.54 27.37 21.29
C THR A 467 -22.78 28.50 22.28
N ALA A 468 -22.05 29.59 22.10
CA ALA A 468 -22.26 30.83 22.89
C ALA A 468 -22.24 32.04 21.95
N GLN A 469 -23.07 33.01 22.28
CA GLN A 469 -23.17 34.30 21.56
C GLN A 469 -23.56 35.41 22.51
N ASN A 470 -23.27 36.63 22.19
CA ASN A 470 -23.77 37.80 22.95
C ASN A 470 -25.20 38.15 22.54
N HIS A 471 -26.00 38.60 23.48
CA HIS A 471 -27.31 39.22 23.22
C HIS A 471 -27.14 40.62 22.61
N SER A 472 -28.12 41.03 21.80
CA SER A 472 -28.24 42.42 21.34
C SER A 472 -28.64 43.36 22.48
N GLY A 473 -27.67 43.72 23.30
CA GLY A 473 -27.90 44.58 24.46
C GLY A 473 -26.90 44.29 25.56
N HIS A 474 -27.19 43.37 26.42
CA HIS A 474 -26.33 42.95 27.55
C HIS A 474 -26.53 41.46 27.81
N GLY A 475 -25.44 40.75 28.15
CA GLY A 475 -25.47 39.34 28.52
C GLY A 475 -25.04 38.39 27.42
N ALA A 476 -24.90 37.14 27.80
CA ALA A 476 -24.55 36.06 26.91
C ALA A 476 -25.68 35.02 26.84
N ARG A 477 -25.72 34.34 25.69
CA ARG A 477 -26.59 33.19 25.42
C ARG A 477 -25.74 31.98 25.17
N PHE A 478 -26.03 30.89 25.90
CA PHE A 478 -25.51 29.56 25.68
C PHE A 478 -26.63 28.69 25.15
N SER A 479 -26.41 28.03 23.99
CA SER A 479 -27.34 27.09 23.35
C SER A 479 -26.75 25.73 23.27
N PHE A 480 -27.43 24.72 23.81
CA PHE A 480 -27.10 23.30 23.74
C PHE A 480 -28.16 22.58 22.93
N GLU A 481 -27.77 22.04 21.78
CA GLU A 481 -28.64 21.31 20.85
C GLU A 481 -28.25 19.83 20.83
N ILE A 482 -29.24 18.94 21.06
CA ILE A 482 -29.07 17.48 21.04
C ILE A 482 -30.17 16.85 20.19
N LYS A 483 -29.86 15.78 19.47
CA LYS A 483 -30.82 15.07 18.62
C LYS A 483 -31.87 14.35 19.45
N ASN A 484 -33.12 14.41 19.00
CA ASN A 484 -34.23 13.62 19.52
C ASN A 484 -34.10 12.15 19.09
N ILE A 485 -34.72 11.25 19.86
CA ILE A 485 -34.87 9.84 19.56
C ILE A 485 -36.14 9.63 18.74
#